data_6198aeca7511a6665188a2ea5700f6f4
#
_entry.id   6198aeca7511a6665188a2ea5700f6f4
#
_cell.length_a   1.000
_cell.length_b   1.000
_cell.length_c   1.000
_cell.angle_alpha   90.00
_cell.angle_beta   90.00
_cell.angle_gamma   90.00
#
_symmetry.space_group_name_H-M   'P 1'
#
loop_
_entity.id
_entity.type
_entity.pdbx_description
1 polymer ?
#
loop_
_entity_poly.entity_id
_entity_poly.type
_entity_poly.pdbx_seq_one_letter_code
_entity_poly.pdbx_strand_id
1 'polypeptide(L)'
;MIISFAWTTADFIAGRKTATRRFWNNLYAAKFPVGSVHKAYDKSPRFGGKQIGLIRITACFKQFLEEMTSDDLAQEGTLWSSVDEYVYMMCAQGKGNYPWVIKFEKLCQK
;
A
#
# COMPACT_ATOMS: atom_id res chain seq x y z
N MET A 1 5.00 2.75 13.13
CA MET A 1 3.72 2.16 12.70
C MET A 1 3.99 0.92 11.85
N ILE A 2 2.98 0.17 11.56
CA ILE A 2 3.08 -1.09 10.80
C ILE A 2 2.14 -1.02 9.59
N ILE A 3 2.62 -1.48 8.43
CA ILE A 3 1.78 -1.72 7.26
C ILE A 3 1.89 -3.20 6.91
N SER A 4 0.77 -3.87 6.70
CA SER A 4 0.72 -5.26 6.27
C SER A 4 0.31 -5.34 4.80
N PHE A 5 0.94 -6.22 4.03
CA PHE A 5 0.74 -6.31 2.59
C PHE A 5 -0.05 -7.55 2.14
N ALA A 6 -0.29 -8.50 3.04
CA ALA A 6 -1.11 -9.68 2.78
C ALA A 6 -0.77 -10.34 1.43
N TRP A 7 -1.70 -10.34 0.50
CA TRP A 7 -1.53 -11.01 -0.79
C TRP A 7 -0.49 -10.37 -1.71
N THR A 8 -0.07 -9.14 -1.45
CA THR A 8 0.97 -8.47 -2.22
C THR A 8 2.35 -8.58 -1.57
N THR A 9 2.51 -9.43 -0.55
CA THR A 9 3.78 -9.64 0.13
C THR A 9 4.90 -10.06 -0.81
N ALA A 10 4.64 -10.99 -1.75
CA ALA A 10 5.65 -11.43 -2.71
C ALA A 10 6.12 -10.28 -3.62
N ASP A 11 5.19 -9.41 -4.04
CA ASP A 11 5.53 -8.23 -4.84
C ASP A 11 6.39 -7.24 -4.04
N PHE A 12 6.07 -7.06 -2.75
CA PHE A 12 6.87 -6.23 -1.86
C PHE A 12 8.30 -6.77 -1.73
N ILE A 13 8.44 -8.06 -1.43
CA ILE A 13 9.75 -8.69 -1.25
C ILE A 13 10.59 -8.58 -2.52
N ALA A 14 9.96 -8.74 -3.70
CA ALA A 14 10.63 -8.64 -4.98
C ALA A 14 10.93 -7.20 -5.43
N GLY A 15 10.46 -6.19 -4.68
CA GLY A 15 10.65 -4.79 -5.02
C GLY A 15 9.69 -4.25 -6.08
N ARG A 16 8.69 -5.02 -6.49
CA ARG A 16 7.70 -4.58 -7.48
C ARG A 16 6.63 -3.67 -6.88
N LYS A 17 6.30 -3.86 -5.60
CA LYS A 17 5.29 -3.04 -4.93
C LYS A 17 5.95 -1.84 -4.28
N THR A 18 5.59 -0.64 -4.76
CA THR A 18 6.13 0.64 -4.26
C THR A 18 5.04 1.61 -3.82
N ALA A 19 3.78 1.21 -3.92
CA ALA A 19 2.65 2.01 -3.47
C ALA A 19 1.55 1.09 -2.95
N THR A 20 0.73 1.62 -2.05
CA THR A 20 -0.46 0.94 -1.56
C THR A 20 -1.56 1.95 -1.34
N ARG A 21 -2.82 1.54 -1.54
CA ARG A 21 -3.99 2.38 -1.32
C ARG A 21 -4.76 1.87 -0.13
N ARG A 22 -5.12 2.78 0.78
CA ARG A 22 -5.80 2.45 2.04
C ARG A 22 -6.93 3.44 2.31
N PHE A 23 -8.05 2.93 2.78
CA PHE A 23 -9.18 3.75 3.22
C PHE A 23 -9.01 4.13 4.70
N TRP A 24 -7.92 4.82 5.02
CA TRP A 24 -7.64 5.28 6.37
C TRP A 24 -8.40 6.58 6.66
N ASN A 25 -8.70 6.83 7.93
CA ASN A 25 -9.12 8.17 8.33
C ASN A 25 -7.90 9.11 8.34
N ASN A 26 -8.19 10.42 8.38
CA ASN A 26 -7.12 11.43 8.26
C ASN A 26 -6.14 11.39 9.45
N LEU A 27 -6.63 11.08 10.65
CA LEU A 27 -5.78 10.99 11.85
C LEU A 27 -4.77 9.84 11.72
N TYR A 28 -5.23 8.70 11.21
CA TYR A 28 -4.33 7.56 11.01
C TYR A 28 -3.32 7.84 9.88
N ALA A 29 -3.78 8.41 8.76
CA ALA A 29 -2.89 8.75 7.65
C ALA A 29 -1.80 9.74 8.04
N ALA A 30 -2.10 10.66 8.97
CA ALA A 30 -1.14 11.63 9.47
C ALA A 30 0.06 10.99 10.19
N LYS A 31 -0.02 9.71 10.55
CA LYS A 31 1.09 8.98 11.17
C LYS A 31 2.13 8.50 10.15
N PHE A 32 1.89 8.74 8.86
CA PHE A 32 2.76 8.31 7.77
C PHE A 32 3.27 9.51 6.95
N PRO A 33 3.90 10.51 7.60
CA PRO A 33 4.43 11.66 6.86
C PRO A 33 5.59 11.24 5.97
N VAL A 34 5.85 12.03 4.93
CA VAL A 34 7.01 11.82 4.04
C VAL A 34 8.30 11.78 4.88
N GLY A 35 9.13 10.79 4.62
CA GLY A 35 10.38 10.56 5.34
C GLY A 35 10.27 9.66 6.55
N SER A 36 9.05 9.36 7.04
CA SER A 36 8.89 8.45 8.17
C SER A 36 9.17 7.00 7.78
N VAL A 37 9.70 6.23 8.74
CA VAL A 37 10.07 4.83 8.55
C VAL A 37 9.11 3.95 9.32
N HIS A 38 8.64 2.89 8.68
CA HIS A 38 7.66 1.96 9.25
C HIS A 38 8.03 0.51 8.98
N LYS A 39 7.47 -0.39 9.78
CA LYS A 39 7.68 -1.83 9.62
C LYS A 39 6.68 -2.40 8.63
N ALA A 40 7.18 -3.19 7.68
CA ALA A 40 6.35 -3.93 6.73
C ALA A 40 6.14 -5.35 7.23
N TYR A 41 4.89 -5.81 7.23
CA TYR A 41 4.49 -7.14 7.67
C TYR A 41 3.76 -7.88 6.56
N ASP A 42 3.83 -9.20 6.56
CA ASP A 42 3.09 -10.05 5.63
C ASP A 42 1.58 -10.08 5.96
N LYS A 43 1.24 -9.98 7.24
CA LYS A 43 -0.13 -9.80 7.73
C LYS A 43 -0.08 -9.14 9.11
N SER A 44 -1.24 -8.80 9.65
CA SER A 44 -1.29 -8.17 10.97
C SER A 44 -0.59 -9.02 12.03
N PRO A 45 0.26 -8.39 12.89
CA PRO A 45 0.86 -9.13 14.01
C PRO A 45 -0.16 -9.83 14.90
N ARG A 46 -1.37 -9.25 15.02
CA ARG A 46 -2.48 -9.84 15.78
C ARG A 46 -2.82 -11.25 15.29
N PHE A 47 -2.62 -11.52 14.02
CA PHE A 47 -2.91 -12.80 13.40
C PHE A 47 -1.65 -13.60 13.06
N GLY A 48 -0.56 -13.36 13.79
CA GLY A 48 0.69 -14.08 13.61
C GLY A 48 1.56 -13.58 12.47
N GLY A 49 1.38 -12.33 12.05
CA GLY A 49 2.18 -11.74 10.99
C GLY A 49 3.64 -11.58 11.37
N LYS A 50 4.52 -11.68 10.36
CA LYS A 50 5.97 -11.54 10.50
C LYS A 50 6.43 -10.27 9.81
N GLN A 51 7.43 -9.62 10.40
CA GLN A 51 8.07 -8.48 9.75
C GLN A 51 8.86 -8.96 8.54
N ILE A 52 8.63 -8.33 7.39
CA ILE A 52 9.26 -8.68 6.12
C ILE A 52 10.17 -7.56 5.59
N GLY A 53 10.22 -6.42 6.26
CA GLY A 53 11.11 -5.33 5.87
C GLY A 53 10.80 -4.03 6.59
N LEU A 54 11.51 -2.99 6.15
CA LEU A 54 11.28 -1.60 6.54
C LEU A 54 11.01 -0.78 5.29
N ILE A 55 10.17 0.24 5.44
CA ILE A 55 9.85 1.16 4.35
C ILE A 55 10.02 2.60 4.82
N ARG A 56 10.36 3.49 3.88
CA ARG A 56 10.34 4.94 4.09
C ARG A 56 9.27 5.54 3.19
N ILE A 57 8.42 6.36 3.76
CA ILE A 57 7.34 7.00 3.02
C ILE A 57 7.92 8.08 2.11
N THR A 58 7.58 8.02 0.82
CA THR A 58 8.01 9.01 -0.17
C THR A 58 6.88 9.94 -0.59
N ALA A 59 5.61 9.50 -0.46
CA ALA A 59 4.45 10.32 -0.71
C ALA A 59 3.24 9.76 0.04
N CYS A 60 2.34 10.64 0.48
CA CYS A 60 1.10 10.25 1.12
C CYS A 60 0.05 11.29 0.77
N PHE A 61 -0.94 10.91 -0.05
CA PHE A 61 -1.96 11.83 -0.56
C PHE A 61 -3.22 11.04 -0.93
N LYS A 62 -4.33 11.76 -1.10
CA LYS A 62 -5.58 11.16 -1.56
C LYS A 62 -5.71 11.26 -3.07
N GLN A 63 -6.28 10.22 -3.69
CA GLN A 63 -6.54 10.18 -5.12
C GLN A 63 -7.84 9.43 -5.37
N PHE A 64 -8.69 9.98 -6.24
CA PHE A 64 -9.85 9.21 -6.69
C PHE A 64 -9.42 7.99 -7.48
N LEU A 65 -10.14 6.87 -7.28
CA LEU A 65 -9.84 5.63 -8.00
C LEU A 65 -9.96 5.79 -9.51
N GLU A 66 -10.86 6.68 -9.99
CA GLU A 66 -11.02 6.96 -11.41
C GLU A 66 -9.77 7.58 -12.06
N GLU A 67 -8.91 8.19 -11.25
CA GLU A 67 -7.68 8.82 -11.74
C GLU A 67 -6.50 7.86 -11.82
N MET A 68 -6.69 6.61 -11.45
CA MET A 68 -5.63 5.60 -11.43
C MET A 68 -5.19 5.26 -12.86
N THR A 69 -3.87 5.23 -13.07
CA THR A 69 -3.26 4.88 -14.35
C THR A 69 -2.69 3.46 -14.31
N SER A 70 -2.28 2.94 -15.48
CA SER A 70 -1.60 1.64 -15.52
C SER A 70 -0.25 1.67 -14.83
N ASP A 71 0.45 2.81 -14.81
CA ASP A 71 1.68 2.96 -14.03
C ASP A 71 1.40 2.86 -12.53
N ASP A 72 0.30 3.46 -12.08
CA ASP A 72 -0.13 3.33 -10.68
C ASP A 72 -0.42 1.88 -10.33
N LEU A 73 -1.05 1.14 -11.23
CA LEU A 73 -1.33 -0.28 -11.02
C LEU A 73 -0.04 -1.08 -10.88
N ALA A 74 0.96 -0.82 -11.71
CA ALA A 74 2.24 -1.49 -11.64
C ALA A 74 2.91 -1.30 -10.27
N GLN A 75 2.74 -0.13 -9.65
CA GLN A 75 3.27 0.15 -8.32
C GLN A 75 2.53 -0.59 -7.20
N GLU A 76 1.28 -0.98 -7.43
CA GLU A 76 0.50 -1.79 -6.47
C GLU A 76 0.95 -3.25 -6.44
N GLY A 77 1.48 -3.75 -7.54
CA GLY A 77 1.95 -5.13 -7.67
C GLY A 77 1.36 -5.83 -8.89
N THR A 78 1.55 -7.14 -8.94
CA THR A 78 1.18 -7.96 -10.11
C THR A 78 -0.11 -8.76 -9.93
N LEU A 79 -0.82 -8.55 -8.83
CA LEU A 79 -2.01 -9.34 -8.48
C LEU A 79 -3.20 -9.08 -9.42
N TRP A 80 -3.28 -7.89 -10.00
CA TRP A 80 -4.39 -7.46 -10.84
C TRP A 80 -3.95 -7.34 -12.30
N SER A 81 -4.81 -7.76 -13.23
CA SER A 81 -4.50 -7.74 -14.66
C SER A 81 -4.85 -6.40 -15.31
N SER A 82 -5.67 -5.57 -14.68
CA SER A 82 -6.08 -4.27 -15.24
C SER A 82 -6.41 -3.27 -14.14
N VAL A 83 -6.39 -1.98 -14.49
CA VAL A 83 -6.85 -0.91 -13.61
C VAL A 83 -8.31 -1.14 -13.22
N ASP A 84 -9.15 -1.52 -14.17
CA ASP A 84 -10.59 -1.76 -13.91
C ASP A 84 -10.78 -2.86 -12.87
N GLU A 85 -10.01 -3.93 -12.95
CA GLU A 85 -10.08 -5.02 -11.97
C GLU A 85 -9.70 -4.52 -10.57
N TYR A 86 -8.63 -3.72 -10.46
CA TYR A 86 -8.21 -3.15 -9.19
C TYR A 86 -9.26 -2.20 -8.62
N VAL A 87 -9.79 -1.30 -9.45
CA VAL A 87 -10.83 -0.34 -9.04
C VAL A 87 -12.08 -1.06 -8.57
N TYR A 88 -12.50 -2.10 -9.31
CA TYR A 88 -13.64 -2.92 -8.90
C TYR A 88 -13.42 -3.54 -7.51
N MET A 89 -12.26 -4.12 -7.29
CA MET A 89 -11.90 -4.73 -6.01
C MET A 89 -11.93 -3.70 -4.87
N MET A 90 -11.39 -2.51 -5.10
CA MET A 90 -11.39 -1.45 -4.09
C MET A 90 -12.80 -0.94 -3.80
N CYS A 91 -13.61 -0.72 -4.83
CA CYS A 91 -15.00 -0.26 -4.66
C CYS A 91 -15.87 -1.31 -3.97
N ALA A 92 -15.58 -2.60 -4.17
CA ALA A 92 -16.31 -3.69 -3.53
C ALA A 92 -16.17 -3.69 -2.00
N GLN A 93 -15.18 -3.00 -1.43
CA GLN A 93 -15.04 -2.86 0.01
C GLN A 93 -16.11 -1.95 0.64
N GLY A 94 -16.85 -1.19 -0.17
CA GLY A 94 -17.92 -0.32 0.32
C GLY A 94 -17.46 0.91 1.08
N LYS A 95 -16.20 1.32 0.91
CA LYS A 95 -15.59 2.46 1.62
C LYS A 95 -15.40 3.69 0.75
N GLY A 96 -16.05 3.72 -0.42
CA GLY A 96 -15.98 4.83 -1.36
C GLY A 96 -14.89 4.66 -2.41
N ASN A 97 -14.49 5.79 -3.01
CA ASN A 97 -13.57 5.81 -4.15
C ASN A 97 -12.40 6.80 -3.97
N TYR A 98 -12.11 7.23 -2.73
CA TYR A 98 -11.12 8.27 -2.45
C TYR A 98 -10.13 7.83 -1.37
N PRO A 99 -9.35 6.76 -1.63
CA PRO A 99 -8.38 6.26 -0.66
C PRO A 99 -7.14 7.14 -0.55
N TRP A 100 -6.39 6.96 0.53
CA TRP A 100 -5.04 7.45 0.64
C TRP A 100 -4.11 6.60 -0.22
N VAL A 101 -3.22 7.26 -0.97
CA VAL A 101 -2.12 6.64 -1.71
C VAL A 101 -0.86 6.82 -0.89
N ILE A 102 -0.23 5.73 -0.50
CA ILE A 102 1.00 5.72 0.26
C ILE A 102 2.09 5.17 -0.66
N LYS A 103 3.01 6.04 -1.08
CA LYS A 103 4.18 5.62 -1.85
C LYS A 103 5.36 5.47 -0.89
N PHE A 104 6.19 4.48 -1.15
CA PHE A 104 7.30 4.16 -0.26
C PHE A 104 8.47 3.58 -1.04
N GLU A 105 9.63 3.61 -0.41
CA GLU A 105 10.81 2.85 -0.83
C GLU A 105 11.09 1.77 0.20
N LYS A 106 11.47 0.59 -0.28
CA LYS A 106 11.89 -0.52 0.57
C LYS A 106 13.32 -0.25 1.01
N LEU A 107 13.55 -0.28 2.32
CA LEU A 107 14.87 -0.08 2.88
C LEU A 107 15.62 -1.40 2.92
N CYS A 108 16.93 -1.32 2.67
CA CYS A 108 17.81 -2.47 2.77
C CYS A 108 17.97 -2.86 4.23
N GLN A 109 17.69 -4.12 4.56
CA GLN A 109 17.94 -4.67 5.90
C GLN A 109 19.16 -5.59 5.84
N LYS A 110 20.02 -5.40 6.78
CA LYS A 110 21.17 -6.28 6.96
C LYS A 110 20.97 -7.18 8.18
#